data_c2470549c352de7cb77272298e8d0b35
#
_entry.id   c2470549c352de7cb77272298e8d0b35
#
_cell.length_a   1.000
_cell.length_b   1.000
_cell.length_c   1.000
_cell.angle_alpha   90.00
_cell.angle_beta   90.00
_cell.angle_gamma   90.00
#
_symmetry.space_group_name_H-M   'P 1'
#
loop_
_entity.id
_entity.type
_entity.pdbx_description
1 polymer ?
#
loop_
_entity_poly.entity_id
_entity_poly.type
_entity_poly.pdbx_seq_one_letter_code
_entity_poly.pdbx_strand_id
1 'polypeptide(L)'
;MENQITENVEVQAESFFLEEHSNPEDNHFVFAYKIRIKNHGNQTLQLLSRHWVITDSNGEVEEVRGEGVVGEQPVLEEGEEFEYTSGSHLKTEMGTMHGSYQMVNDQGESLDVEIPCFTLSIPGIIN
;
A
#
# COMPACT_ATOMS: atom_id res chain seq x y z
N MET A 1 -3.34 -9.39 -8.21
CA MET A 1 -3.82 -8.61 -7.05
C MET A 1 -3.56 -9.37 -5.78
N GLU A 2 -2.95 -8.73 -4.79
CA GLU A 2 -2.68 -9.33 -3.51
C GLU A 2 -3.74 -8.92 -2.50
N ASN A 3 -3.98 -9.77 -1.51
CA ASN A 3 -5.05 -9.56 -0.53
C ASN A 3 -4.62 -10.12 0.83
N GLN A 4 -4.95 -9.39 1.90
CA GLN A 4 -4.69 -9.84 3.26
C GLN A 4 -5.78 -9.32 4.19
N ILE A 5 -6.17 -10.13 5.17
CA ILE A 5 -7.17 -9.74 6.17
C ILE A 5 -6.51 -9.77 7.55
N THR A 6 -6.59 -8.65 8.28
CA THR A 6 -6.11 -8.52 9.64
C THR A 6 -7.28 -8.05 10.49
N GLU A 7 -7.67 -8.85 11.49
CA GLU A 7 -8.75 -8.50 12.42
C GLU A 7 -9.98 -7.93 11.72
N ASN A 8 -10.44 -8.62 10.68
CA ASN A 8 -11.62 -8.28 9.88
C ASN A 8 -11.46 -7.05 8.99
N VAL A 9 -10.24 -6.55 8.81
CA VAL A 9 -9.97 -5.50 7.84
C VAL A 9 -9.23 -6.11 6.66
N GLU A 10 -9.80 -5.98 5.49
CA GLU A 10 -9.23 -6.51 4.25
C GLU A 10 -8.49 -5.42 3.51
N VAL A 11 -7.26 -5.71 3.09
CA VAL A 11 -6.46 -4.80 2.25
C VAL A 11 -6.14 -5.52 0.96
N GLN A 12 -6.50 -4.91 -0.16
CA GLN A 12 -6.16 -5.40 -1.50
C GLN A 12 -5.20 -4.43 -2.15
N ALA A 13 -4.17 -4.95 -2.81
CA ALA A 13 -3.15 -4.15 -3.45
C ALA A 13 -2.90 -4.61 -4.88
N GLU A 14 -2.79 -3.66 -5.79
CA GLU A 14 -2.51 -3.91 -7.20
C GLU A 14 -1.57 -2.83 -7.71
N SER A 15 -0.56 -3.22 -8.50
CA SER A 15 0.42 -2.28 -9.02
C SER A 15 0.38 -2.21 -10.55
N PHE A 16 0.82 -1.06 -11.09
CA PHE A 16 0.85 -0.79 -12.52
C PHE A 16 2.15 -0.07 -12.85
N PHE A 17 2.84 -0.53 -13.89
CA PHE A 17 4.01 0.17 -14.38
C PHE A 17 3.59 1.39 -15.21
N LEU A 18 4.19 2.54 -14.93
CA LEU A 18 3.91 3.78 -15.65
C LEU A 18 5.07 4.07 -16.60
N GLU A 19 5.03 3.49 -17.79
CA GLU A 19 6.08 3.63 -18.77
C GLU A 19 6.34 5.09 -19.14
N GLU A 20 5.27 5.88 -19.30
CA GLU A 20 5.36 7.28 -19.71
C GLU A 20 6.06 8.16 -18.68
N HIS A 21 6.07 7.76 -17.42
CA HIS A 21 6.70 8.51 -16.34
C HIS A 21 8.07 7.96 -15.98
N SER A 22 8.47 6.87 -16.61
CA SER A 22 9.72 6.18 -16.31
C SER A 22 10.82 6.59 -17.27
N ASN A 23 12.06 6.46 -16.80
CA ASN A 23 13.25 6.66 -17.63
C ASN A 23 14.25 5.54 -17.34
N PRO A 24 14.08 4.39 -18.01
CA PRO A 24 14.94 3.22 -17.77
C PRO A 24 16.44 3.48 -17.98
N GLU A 25 16.78 4.39 -18.88
CA GLU A 25 18.19 4.74 -19.14
C GLU A 25 18.84 5.37 -17.91
N ASP A 26 18.05 6.06 -17.08
CA ASP A 26 18.52 6.67 -15.85
C ASP A 26 18.18 5.81 -14.62
N ASN A 27 17.79 4.55 -14.82
CA ASN A 27 17.37 3.65 -13.74
C ASN A 27 16.25 4.26 -12.91
N HIS A 28 15.26 4.83 -13.61
CA HIS A 28 14.11 5.45 -12.96
C HIS A 28 12.84 4.76 -13.45
N PHE A 29 12.25 3.96 -12.57
CA PHE A 29 11.05 3.16 -12.86
C PHE A 29 9.92 3.62 -11.97
N VAL A 30 8.83 4.09 -12.56
CA VAL A 30 7.69 4.66 -11.83
C VAL A 30 6.51 3.72 -11.91
N PHE A 31 5.87 3.52 -10.77
CA PHE A 31 4.71 2.63 -10.63
C PHE A 31 3.57 3.37 -9.94
N ALA A 32 2.35 3.03 -10.34
CA ALA A 32 1.17 3.37 -9.56
C ALA A 32 0.75 2.13 -8.78
N TYR A 33 0.15 2.33 -7.63
CA TYR A 33 -0.46 1.23 -6.90
C TYR A 33 -1.82 1.67 -6.38
N LYS A 34 -2.75 0.72 -6.42
CA LYS A 34 -4.14 0.93 -6.00
C LYS A 34 -4.40 0.07 -4.79
N ILE A 35 -4.89 0.70 -3.75
CA ILE A 35 -5.19 0.02 -2.49
C ILE A 35 -6.68 0.16 -2.21
N ARG A 36 -7.29 -0.95 -1.78
CA ARG A 36 -8.67 -0.97 -1.31
C ARG A 36 -8.67 -1.53 0.10
N ILE A 37 -9.25 -0.79 1.03
CA ILE A 37 -9.34 -1.16 2.44
C ILE A 37 -10.82 -1.30 2.77
N LYS A 38 -11.22 -2.48 3.26
CA LYS A 38 -12.62 -2.73 3.62
C LYS A 38 -12.74 -3.24 5.03
N ASN A 39 -13.63 -2.62 5.79
CA ASN A 39 -13.91 -3.03 7.17
C ASN A 39 -15.06 -4.03 7.16
N HIS A 40 -14.74 -5.32 7.39
CA HIS A 40 -15.72 -6.38 7.48
C HIS A 40 -16.21 -6.60 8.91
N GLY A 41 -15.60 -5.92 9.88
CA GLY A 41 -15.95 -6.08 11.28
C GLY A 41 -17.04 -5.12 11.70
N ASN A 42 -17.45 -5.24 12.96
CA ASN A 42 -18.54 -4.44 13.51
C ASN A 42 -18.08 -3.21 14.30
N GLN A 43 -16.78 -2.96 14.33
CA GLN A 43 -16.23 -1.76 14.97
C GLN A 43 -15.99 -0.68 13.92
N THR A 44 -16.26 0.57 14.29
CA THR A 44 -15.88 1.70 13.43
C THR A 44 -14.40 1.96 13.62
N LEU A 45 -13.66 2.07 12.51
CA LEU A 45 -12.22 2.25 12.54
C LEU A 45 -11.83 3.49 11.75
N GLN A 46 -10.82 4.22 12.25
CA GLN A 46 -10.25 5.34 11.52
C GLN A 46 -8.80 5.03 11.21
N LEU A 47 -8.41 5.22 9.95
CA LEU A 47 -7.02 5.10 9.53
C LEU A 47 -6.29 6.38 9.92
N LEU A 48 -5.25 6.27 10.75
CA LEU A 48 -4.50 7.41 11.23
C LEU A 48 -3.18 7.61 10.49
N SER A 49 -2.46 6.52 10.23
CA SER A 49 -1.12 6.61 9.63
C SER A 49 -0.80 5.37 8.81
N ARG A 50 0.29 5.48 8.06
CA ARG A 50 0.79 4.41 7.22
C ARG A 50 2.27 4.19 7.44
N HIS A 51 2.70 2.96 7.23
CA HIS A 51 4.11 2.58 7.23
C HIS A 51 4.36 1.68 6.02
N TRP A 52 5.26 2.11 5.14
CA TRP A 52 5.64 1.35 3.96
C TRP A 52 7.08 0.91 4.05
N VAL A 53 7.36 -0.29 3.56
CA VAL A 53 8.70 -0.83 3.37
C VAL A 53 8.83 -1.18 1.90
N ILE A 54 9.74 -0.52 1.22
CA ILE A 54 9.94 -0.65 -0.22
C ILE A 54 11.33 -1.24 -0.42
N THR A 55 11.41 -2.39 -1.08
CA THR A 55 12.67 -3.09 -1.32
C THR A 55 12.90 -3.23 -2.82
N ASP A 56 14.05 -2.80 -3.31
CA ASP A 56 14.38 -2.95 -4.73
C ASP A 56 15.11 -4.29 -4.96
N SER A 57 15.45 -4.59 -6.22
CA SER A 57 16.08 -5.87 -6.55
C SER A 57 17.56 -5.92 -6.15
N ASN A 58 18.13 -4.81 -5.72
CA ASN A 58 19.50 -4.79 -5.17
C ASN A 58 19.49 -5.01 -3.65
N GLY A 59 18.31 -5.16 -3.05
CA GLY A 59 18.19 -5.33 -1.61
C GLY A 59 18.19 -4.02 -0.83
N GLU A 60 18.16 -2.88 -1.51
CA GLU A 60 18.05 -1.59 -0.83
C GLU A 60 16.63 -1.42 -0.31
N VAL A 61 16.50 -0.98 0.93
CA VAL A 61 15.24 -0.84 1.62
C VAL A 61 14.99 0.63 1.98
N GLU A 62 13.80 1.11 1.62
CA GLU A 62 13.34 2.43 2.01
C GLU A 62 12.10 2.29 2.86
N GLU A 63 12.04 2.99 3.99
CA GLU A 63 10.84 3.02 4.82
C GLU A 63 10.21 4.40 4.76
N VAL A 64 8.88 4.43 4.64
CA VAL A 64 8.11 5.66 4.58
C VAL A 64 7.02 5.60 5.63
N ARG A 65 7.00 6.59 6.52
CA ARG A 65 5.95 6.74 7.52
C ARG A 65 5.27 8.07 7.32
N GLY A 66 3.96 8.10 7.47
CA GLY A 66 3.22 9.34 7.32
C GLY A 66 1.81 9.25 7.84
N GLU A 67 1.18 10.41 8.04
CA GLU A 67 -0.21 10.47 8.47
C GLU A 67 -1.15 10.24 7.30
N GLY A 68 -2.17 9.43 7.52
CA GLY A 68 -3.24 9.22 6.55
C GLY A 68 -2.79 8.59 5.25
N VAL A 69 -3.66 8.67 4.27
CA VAL A 69 -3.41 8.21 2.91
C VAL A 69 -3.97 9.27 1.95
N VAL A 70 -3.14 9.73 1.01
CA VAL A 70 -3.46 10.79 0.04
C VAL A 70 -4.20 11.99 0.67
N GLY A 71 -3.73 12.40 1.85
CA GLY A 71 -4.27 13.56 2.55
C GLY A 71 -5.53 13.30 3.37
N GLU A 72 -5.93 12.04 3.54
CA GLU A 72 -7.15 11.70 4.27
C GLU A 72 -6.90 10.69 5.38
N GLN A 73 -7.71 10.76 6.41
CA GLN A 73 -7.74 9.78 7.50
C GLN A 73 -9.16 9.20 7.55
N PRO A 74 -9.48 8.29 6.62
CA PRO A 74 -10.87 7.84 6.46
C PRO A 74 -11.39 7.06 7.67
N VAL A 75 -12.67 7.27 7.96
CA VAL A 75 -13.40 6.51 8.98
C VAL A 75 -14.23 5.48 8.26
N LEU A 76 -14.07 4.21 8.63
CA LEU A 76 -14.77 3.11 8.01
C LEU A 76 -15.68 2.42 9.01
N GLU A 77 -16.97 2.50 8.78
CA GLU A 77 -17.95 1.74 9.54
C GLU A 77 -18.07 0.34 8.96
N GLU A 78 -18.83 -0.52 9.60
CA GLU A 78 -19.02 -1.90 9.14
C GLU A 78 -19.44 -1.93 7.67
N GLY A 79 -18.71 -2.70 6.85
CA GLY A 79 -19.01 -2.87 5.42
C GLY A 79 -18.49 -1.76 4.53
N GLU A 80 -17.98 -0.68 5.10
CA GLU A 80 -17.48 0.43 4.31
C GLU A 80 -16.05 0.18 3.81
N GLU A 81 -15.73 0.79 2.68
CA GLU A 81 -14.41 0.66 2.10
C GLU A 81 -13.87 1.99 1.64
N PHE A 82 -12.55 2.09 1.58
CA PHE A 82 -11.84 3.25 1.06
C PHE A 82 -10.84 2.76 0.02
N GLU A 83 -10.79 3.45 -1.11
CA GLU A 83 -9.89 3.09 -2.21
C GLU A 83 -9.08 4.30 -2.60
N TYR A 84 -7.79 4.11 -2.84
CA TYR A 84 -6.94 5.19 -3.30
C TYR A 84 -5.84 4.65 -4.23
N THR A 85 -5.28 5.55 -5.03
CA THR A 85 -4.15 5.26 -5.90
C THR A 85 -3.04 6.24 -5.57
N SER A 86 -1.83 5.73 -5.48
CA SER A 86 -0.65 6.53 -5.23
C SER A 86 0.49 6.03 -6.10
N GLY A 87 1.65 6.63 -5.99
CA GLY A 87 2.79 6.27 -6.81
C GLY A 87 4.03 5.96 -5.99
N SER A 88 4.92 5.20 -6.61
CA SER A 88 6.23 4.90 -6.06
C SER A 88 7.22 4.78 -7.21
N HIS A 89 8.50 4.92 -6.90
CA HIS A 89 9.53 4.73 -7.92
C HIS A 89 10.63 3.84 -7.37
N LEU A 90 11.29 3.13 -8.28
CA LEU A 90 12.42 2.27 -7.97
C LEU A 90 13.60 2.63 -8.87
N LYS A 91 14.80 2.30 -8.42
CA LYS A 91 16.00 2.41 -9.24
C LYS A 91 16.28 1.14 -10.03
N THR A 92 15.46 0.10 -9.81
CA THR A 92 15.58 -1.19 -10.46
C THR A 92 14.27 -1.55 -11.13
N GLU A 93 14.32 -2.53 -12.04
CA GLU A 93 13.15 -2.94 -12.83
C GLU A 93 12.08 -3.66 -12.02
N MET A 94 12.43 -4.10 -10.81
CA MET A 94 11.54 -4.86 -9.95
C MET A 94 11.84 -4.57 -8.49
N GLY A 95 10.79 -4.65 -7.68
CA GLY A 95 10.90 -4.55 -6.23
C GLY A 95 9.62 -4.99 -5.58
N THR A 96 9.53 -4.81 -4.27
CA THR A 96 8.34 -5.16 -3.51
C THR A 96 7.96 -4.03 -2.57
N MET A 97 6.66 -3.98 -2.24
CA MET A 97 6.14 -3.09 -1.21
C MET A 97 5.32 -3.89 -0.24
N HIS A 98 5.47 -3.60 1.04
CA HIS A 98 4.60 -4.11 2.08
C HIS A 98 4.59 -3.11 3.23
N GLY A 99 3.76 -3.34 4.22
CA GLY A 99 3.69 -2.42 5.35
C GLY A 99 2.44 -2.61 6.17
N SER A 100 1.99 -1.52 6.78
CA SER A 100 0.82 -1.55 7.64
C SER A 100 0.15 -0.19 7.71
N TYR A 101 -1.14 -0.22 8.07
CA TYR A 101 -1.89 0.97 8.44
C TYR A 101 -2.14 0.93 9.94
N GLN A 102 -1.97 2.07 10.60
CA GLN A 102 -2.29 2.19 12.01
C GLN A 102 -3.70 2.76 12.10
N MET A 103 -4.60 1.99 12.66
CA MET A 103 -6.01 2.35 12.79
C MET A 103 -6.41 2.42 14.27
N VAL A 104 -7.50 3.09 14.55
CA VAL A 104 -8.02 3.24 15.91
C VAL A 104 -9.54 3.05 15.87
N ASN A 105 -10.09 2.38 16.89
CA ASN A 105 -11.53 2.25 17.02
C ASN A 105 -12.09 3.44 17.83
N ASP A 106 -13.41 3.49 18.00
CA ASP A 106 -14.08 4.59 18.69
C ASP A 106 -13.87 4.57 20.21
N GLN A 107 -13.19 3.55 20.74
CA GLN A 107 -12.79 3.49 22.15
C GLN A 107 -11.31 3.89 22.34
N GLY A 108 -10.66 4.34 21.26
CA GLY A 108 -9.27 4.77 21.31
C GLY A 108 -8.26 3.63 21.28
N GLU A 109 -8.68 2.42 20.99
CA GLU A 109 -7.79 1.27 20.93
C GLU A 109 -7.13 1.20 19.55
N SER A 110 -5.81 1.00 19.54
CA SER A 110 -5.01 0.96 18.32
C SER A 110 -4.96 -0.44 17.72
N LEU A 111 -4.81 -0.47 16.40
CA LEU A 111 -4.79 -1.69 15.63
C LEU A 111 -3.85 -1.50 14.44
N ASP A 112 -2.92 -2.43 14.24
CA ASP A 112 -2.08 -2.46 13.04
C ASP A 112 -2.69 -3.41 12.02
N VAL A 113 -3.01 -2.88 10.85
CA VAL A 113 -3.59 -3.65 9.75
C VAL A 113 -2.51 -3.87 8.70
N GLU A 114 -2.22 -5.12 8.41
CA GLU A 114 -1.15 -5.48 7.47
C GLU A 114 -1.55 -5.19 6.03
N ILE A 115 -0.60 -4.64 5.28
CA ILE A 115 -0.72 -4.49 3.84
C ILE A 115 0.00 -5.69 3.23
N PRO A 116 -0.65 -6.45 2.33
CA PRO A 116 0.02 -7.61 1.74
C PRO A 116 1.24 -7.19 0.94
N CYS A 117 2.25 -8.04 0.92
CA CYS A 117 3.42 -7.79 0.07
C CYS A 117 3.00 -7.93 -1.39
N PHE A 118 3.30 -6.92 -2.20
CA PHE A 118 3.02 -6.98 -3.62
C PHE A 118 4.25 -6.53 -4.42
N THR A 119 4.32 -6.99 -5.65
CA THR A 119 5.47 -6.77 -6.51
C THR A 119 5.26 -5.56 -7.41
N LEU A 120 6.31 -4.76 -7.53
CA LEU A 120 6.43 -3.71 -8.54
C LEU A 120 7.37 -4.25 -9.60
N SER A 121 6.90 -4.44 -10.84
CA SER A 121 7.76 -4.95 -11.90
C SER A 121 7.32 -4.43 -13.26
N ILE A 122 8.30 -4.22 -14.13
CA ILE A 122 7.98 -3.86 -15.52
C ILE A 122 7.41 -5.10 -16.22
N PRO A 123 6.54 -4.92 -17.22
CA PRO A 123 5.98 -6.05 -17.95
C PRO A 123 7.05 -6.88 -18.64
N GLY A 124 6.89 -8.21 -18.59
CA GLY A 124 7.77 -9.11 -19.29
C GLY A 124 9.05 -9.51 -18.59
N ILE A 125 9.35 -8.91 -17.44
CA ILE A 125 10.57 -9.23 -16.69
C ILE A 125 10.41 -10.49 -15.85
N ILE A 126 9.19 -10.82 -15.45
CA ILE A 126 8.88 -12.04 -14.71
C ILE A 126 8.17 -13.01 -15.64
N ASN A 127 8.71 -14.19 -15.77
CA ASN A 127 8.13 -15.22 -16.62
C ASN A 127 7.69 -16.42 -15.81
#